data_77113669ad3d0e697a8261bd193388e5
#
_entry.id   77113669ad3d0e697a8261bd193388e5
#
_cell.length_a   1.000
_cell.length_b   1.000
_cell.length_c   1.000
_cell.angle_alpha   90.00
_cell.angle_beta   90.00
_cell.angle_gamma   90.00
#
_symmetry.space_group_name_H-M   'P 1'
#
loop_
_entity.id
_entity.type
_entity.pdbx_description
1 polymer ?
#
loop_
_entity_poly.entity_id
_entity_poly.type
_entity_poly.pdbx_seq_one_letter_code
_entity_poly.pdbx_strand_id
1 'polypeptide(L)'
;MLAVASVAVRAEGYTTGQIPNVQLADRTRFTSNPDGVLGAAAVATIDSLCLDLRERGIAEVAVVAVREIDGDDVFDFAYRLFSDWGVGGRNDNGVGILLVEERHEIRFVTGYGVEGVLPDALCKRIQMQRMLPSFRNGDYDSGMVAGVRAVHDILESGEIPPDVAADGGDGEGFPIGLILFFGVIGVYFVGAWLIHRASRRCPECGRVGLKIDSTALVSRSMGVSTYEDTYVCEKCGAVIKRRRSSRSSGPGSRGGRGGGPFIGGFGGFGRGGMGGGSIGGGFGGGSFGGGGAGSRW
;
A
#
# COMPACT_ATOMS: atom_id res chain seq x y z
N MET A 1 -9.98 -56.81 6.00
CA MET A 1 -9.39 -55.56 5.43
C MET A 1 -9.87 -54.40 6.28
N LEU A 2 -9.05 -53.94 7.23
CA LEU A 2 -9.34 -52.75 8.01
C LEU A 2 -8.78 -51.55 7.26
N ALA A 3 -9.67 -50.66 6.81
CA ALA A 3 -9.29 -49.38 6.24
C ALA A 3 -8.83 -48.43 7.37
N VAL A 4 -7.54 -48.17 7.41
CA VAL A 4 -6.99 -47.12 8.27
C VAL A 4 -7.33 -45.77 7.61
N ALA A 5 -8.35 -45.11 8.10
CA ALA A 5 -8.63 -43.71 7.73
C ALA A 5 -7.53 -42.85 8.38
N SER A 6 -6.58 -42.38 7.57
CA SER A 6 -5.65 -41.33 7.97
C SER A 6 -6.43 -40.02 8.12
N VAL A 7 -6.73 -39.66 9.36
CA VAL A 7 -7.21 -38.32 9.71
C VAL A 7 -6.04 -37.39 9.50
N ALA A 8 -6.09 -36.57 8.46
CA ALA A 8 -5.17 -35.45 8.30
C ALA A 8 -5.47 -34.46 9.43
N VAL A 9 -4.66 -34.48 10.49
CA VAL A 9 -4.66 -33.42 11.51
C VAL A 9 -4.15 -32.16 10.79
N ARG A 10 -5.04 -31.25 10.48
CA ARG A 10 -4.63 -29.89 10.13
C ARG A 10 -3.93 -29.32 11.35
N ALA A 11 -2.70 -28.88 11.21
CA ALA A 11 -2.05 -28.09 12.23
C ALA A 11 -2.92 -26.85 12.48
N GLU A 12 -3.47 -26.74 13.71
CA GLU A 12 -4.12 -25.49 14.11
C GLU A 12 -3.03 -24.43 14.16
N GLY A 13 -3.24 -23.30 13.43
CA GLY A 13 -2.30 -22.19 13.42
C GLY A 13 -2.15 -21.55 14.80
N TYR A 14 -1.01 -20.96 15.07
CA TYR A 14 -0.78 -20.24 16.33
C TYR A 14 -1.62 -18.97 16.41
N THR A 15 -2.20 -18.73 17.59
CA THR A 15 -2.67 -17.38 17.96
C THR A 15 -1.50 -16.55 18.49
N THR A 16 -1.62 -15.22 18.52
CA THR A 16 -0.55 -14.33 19.03
C THR A 16 -0.12 -14.67 20.46
N GLY A 17 -1.07 -15.07 21.32
CA GLY A 17 -0.80 -15.44 22.71
C GLY A 17 -0.12 -16.81 22.90
N GLN A 18 -0.10 -17.65 21.87
CA GLN A 18 0.53 -18.98 21.94
C GLN A 18 2.01 -18.97 21.50
N ILE A 19 2.42 -17.95 20.76
CA ILE A 19 3.83 -17.82 20.34
C ILE A 19 4.68 -17.39 21.56
N PRO A 20 5.71 -18.17 21.94
CA PRO A 20 6.50 -17.86 23.12
C PRO A 20 7.36 -16.62 22.88
N ASN A 21 7.21 -15.61 23.75
CA ASN A 21 8.15 -14.51 23.82
C ASN A 21 9.42 -14.95 24.53
N VAL A 22 10.44 -15.29 23.75
CA VAL A 22 11.71 -15.85 24.25
C VAL A 22 12.49 -14.90 25.14
N GLN A 23 12.29 -13.59 24.98
CA GLN A 23 12.92 -12.53 25.79
C GLN A 23 12.51 -12.56 27.27
N LEU A 24 11.35 -13.15 27.58
CA LEU A 24 10.88 -13.28 28.96
C LEU A 24 11.70 -14.32 29.73
N ALA A 25 12.20 -15.35 29.03
CA ALA A 25 13.01 -16.42 29.60
C ALA A 25 14.52 -16.11 29.52
N ASP A 26 14.96 -15.58 28.40
CA ASP A 26 16.37 -15.30 28.13
C ASP A 26 16.51 -14.02 27.27
N ARG A 27 17.08 -12.99 27.86
CA ARG A 27 17.25 -11.67 27.24
C ARG A 27 18.25 -11.64 26.10
N THR A 28 19.00 -12.70 25.88
CA THR A 28 19.94 -12.83 24.77
C THR A 28 19.33 -13.49 23.54
N ARG A 29 18.06 -13.94 23.66
CA ARG A 29 17.33 -14.60 22.59
C ARG A 29 16.29 -13.66 21.99
N PHE A 30 16.25 -13.62 20.67
CA PHE A 30 15.38 -12.74 19.88
C PHE A 30 14.49 -13.52 18.91
N THR A 31 14.83 -14.81 18.69
CA THR A 31 14.17 -15.68 17.71
C THR A 31 13.23 -16.68 18.38
N SER A 32 11.93 -16.53 18.16
CA SER A 32 10.91 -17.51 18.53
C SER A 32 10.69 -18.48 17.36
N ASN A 33 11.00 -19.75 17.58
CA ASN A 33 10.98 -20.81 16.55
C ASN A 33 10.37 -22.10 17.13
N PRO A 34 9.08 -22.08 17.55
CA PRO A 34 8.47 -23.20 18.25
C PRO A 34 8.35 -24.47 17.41
N ASP A 35 8.17 -24.33 16.09
CA ASP A 35 8.02 -25.45 15.16
C ASP A 35 9.35 -25.99 14.59
N GLY A 36 10.47 -25.34 14.91
CA GLY A 36 11.75 -25.73 14.38
C GLY A 36 11.89 -25.48 12.86
N VAL A 37 11.24 -24.45 12.34
CA VAL A 37 11.36 -24.02 10.92
C VAL A 37 12.80 -23.63 10.59
N LEU A 38 13.48 -23.00 11.56
CA LEU A 38 14.88 -22.61 11.44
C LEU A 38 15.77 -23.57 12.25
N GLY A 39 16.93 -23.88 11.69
CA GLY A 39 17.96 -24.67 12.36
C GLY A 39 18.62 -23.89 13.52
N ALA A 40 19.16 -24.63 14.49
CA ALA A 40 19.76 -24.03 15.68
C ALA A 40 20.95 -23.08 15.37
N ALA A 41 21.72 -23.37 14.33
CA ALA A 41 22.85 -22.51 13.90
C ALA A 41 22.37 -21.17 13.32
N ALA A 42 21.27 -21.19 12.54
CA ALA A 42 20.66 -19.97 12.01
C ALA A 42 20.07 -19.12 13.15
N VAL A 43 19.35 -19.74 14.08
CA VAL A 43 18.80 -19.06 15.26
C VAL A 43 19.91 -18.39 16.08
N ALA A 44 21.00 -19.09 16.37
CA ALA A 44 22.12 -18.53 17.11
C ALA A 44 22.77 -17.33 16.39
N THR A 45 22.90 -17.42 15.08
CA THR A 45 23.45 -16.31 14.27
C THR A 45 22.51 -15.10 14.29
N ILE A 46 21.21 -15.32 14.13
CA ILE A 46 20.19 -14.26 14.17
C ILE A 46 20.17 -13.61 15.55
N ASP A 47 20.13 -14.40 16.62
CA ASP A 47 20.15 -13.89 17.99
C ASP A 47 21.38 -13.03 18.28
N SER A 48 22.56 -13.42 17.77
CA SER A 48 23.80 -12.65 17.90
C SER A 48 23.72 -11.29 17.21
N LEU A 49 23.18 -11.22 15.99
CA LEU A 49 23.01 -9.97 15.25
C LEU A 49 21.99 -9.04 15.95
N CYS A 50 20.90 -9.60 16.43
CA CYS A 50 19.86 -8.84 17.16
C CYS A 50 20.39 -8.33 18.50
N LEU A 51 21.21 -9.13 19.21
CA LEU A 51 21.85 -8.74 20.46
C LEU A 51 22.80 -7.56 20.28
N ASP A 52 23.64 -7.57 19.23
CA ASP A 52 24.55 -6.48 18.92
C ASP A 52 23.80 -5.14 18.70
N LEU A 53 22.74 -5.15 17.90
CA LEU A 53 21.90 -3.95 17.68
C LEU A 53 21.31 -3.43 18.99
N ARG A 54 20.86 -4.31 19.86
CA ARG A 54 20.26 -3.95 21.15
C ARG A 54 21.30 -3.39 22.12
N GLU A 55 22.44 -4.06 22.28
CA GLU A 55 23.53 -3.61 23.18
C GLU A 55 24.07 -2.25 22.80
N ARG A 56 24.09 -1.95 21.50
CA ARG A 56 24.48 -0.63 20.97
C ARG A 56 23.35 0.39 21.01
N GLY A 57 22.14 -0.01 21.43
CA GLY A 57 20.97 0.88 21.53
C GLY A 57 20.44 1.38 20.17
N ILE A 58 20.78 0.69 19.07
CA ILE A 58 20.38 1.07 17.72
C ILE A 58 18.92 0.67 17.45
N ALA A 59 18.61 -0.61 17.63
CA ALA A 59 17.26 -1.14 17.40
C ALA A 59 16.99 -2.39 18.24
N GLU A 60 15.72 -2.71 18.43
CA GLU A 60 15.25 -3.98 18.96
C GLU A 60 14.61 -4.80 17.83
N VAL A 61 15.21 -5.93 17.50
CA VAL A 61 14.72 -6.82 16.44
C VAL A 61 14.11 -8.08 17.08
N ALA A 62 12.90 -8.44 16.70
CA ALA A 62 12.26 -9.69 17.08
C ALA A 62 11.97 -10.53 15.83
N VAL A 63 12.34 -11.81 15.88
CA VAL A 63 12.16 -12.75 14.78
C VAL A 63 11.25 -13.88 15.21
N VAL A 64 10.26 -14.21 14.39
CA VAL A 64 9.35 -15.32 14.61
C VAL A 64 9.29 -16.17 13.35
N ALA A 65 9.48 -17.47 13.50
CA ALA A 65 9.34 -18.44 12.43
C ALA A 65 8.39 -19.56 12.89
N VAL A 66 7.26 -19.69 12.20
CA VAL A 66 6.21 -20.66 12.50
C VAL A 66 5.72 -21.32 11.22
N ARG A 67 5.12 -22.51 11.35
CA ARG A 67 4.50 -23.19 10.22
C ARG A 67 3.23 -22.51 9.76
N GLU A 68 2.30 -22.28 10.69
CA GLU A 68 0.99 -21.71 10.38
C GLU A 68 0.52 -20.80 11.52
N ILE A 69 -0.28 -19.81 11.19
CA ILE A 69 -0.92 -18.87 12.12
C ILE A 69 -2.44 -18.95 12.02
N ASP A 70 -3.13 -18.63 13.09
CA ASP A 70 -4.59 -18.45 13.08
C ASP A 70 -4.97 -17.12 12.43
N GLY A 71 -6.07 -17.12 11.67
CA GLY A 71 -6.54 -15.95 10.92
C GLY A 71 -5.98 -15.83 9.52
N ASP A 72 -6.53 -14.90 8.72
CA ASP A 72 -6.24 -14.79 7.29
C ASP A 72 -5.15 -13.75 6.95
N ASP A 73 -4.98 -12.73 7.79
CA ASP A 73 -4.05 -11.62 7.53
C ASP A 73 -2.76 -11.73 8.35
N VAL A 74 -1.67 -12.06 7.64
CA VAL A 74 -0.33 -12.20 8.24
C VAL A 74 0.22 -10.86 8.74
N PHE A 75 -0.16 -9.75 8.10
CA PHE A 75 0.27 -8.43 8.55
C PHE A 75 -0.38 -8.04 9.88
N ASP A 76 -1.70 -8.18 9.96
CA ASP A 76 -2.45 -7.86 11.18
C ASP A 76 -2.00 -8.76 12.36
N PHE A 77 -1.72 -10.03 12.08
CA PHE A 77 -1.16 -10.95 13.05
C PHE A 77 0.22 -10.49 13.54
N ALA A 78 1.15 -10.19 12.63
CA ALA A 78 2.50 -9.72 12.96
C ALA A 78 2.47 -8.42 13.75
N TYR A 79 1.64 -7.47 13.30
CA TYR A 79 1.47 -6.19 13.98
C TYR A 79 1.00 -6.36 15.43
N ARG A 80 -0.04 -7.17 15.67
CA ARG A 80 -0.55 -7.45 17.01
C ARG A 80 0.51 -8.16 17.86
N LEU A 81 1.14 -9.19 17.34
CA LEU A 81 2.14 -9.99 18.04
C LEU A 81 3.29 -9.12 18.56
N PHE A 82 3.92 -8.34 17.67
CA PHE A 82 5.07 -7.52 18.05
C PHE A 82 4.69 -6.29 18.88
N SER A 83 3.47 -5.77 18.71
CA SER A 83 2.92 -4.73 19.58
C SER A 83 2.66 -5.25 20.99
N ASP A 84 2.08 -6.46 21.13
CA ASP A 84 1.85 -7.10 22.43
C ASP A 84 3.18 -7.40 23.15
N TRP A 85 4.23 -7.74 22.41
CA TRP A 85 5.57 -7.93 22.95
C TRP A 85 6.27 -6.62 23.32
N GLY A 86 5.81 -5.48 22.77
CA GLY A 86 6.39 -4.17 23.03
C GLY A 86 7.77 -3.97 22.40
N VAL A 87 8.01 -4.56 21.21
CA VAL A 87 9.29 -4.48 20.51
C VAL A 87 9.57 -3.02 20.12
N GLY A 88 10.78 -2.51 20.42
CA GLY A 88 11.25 -1.17 20.03
C GLY A 88 11.30 -0.13 21.17
N GLY A 89 10.89 -0.50 22.38
CA GLY A 89 11.07 0.35 23.54
C GLY A 89 10.46 1.75 23.42
N ARG A 90 11.03 2.70 24.18
CA ARG A 90 10.55 4.09 24.24
C ARG A 90 10.86 4.91 22.99
N ASN A 91 11.77 4.43 22.16
CA ASN A 91 12.21 5.15 20.95
C ASN A 91 11.49 4.67 19.70
N ASP A 92 10.55 3.72 19.83
CA ASP A 92 9.83 3.08 18.74
C ASP A 92 10.77 2.49 17.66
N ASN A 93 12.00 2.09 18.06
CA ASN A 93 13.05 1.57 17.18
C ASN A 93 12.97 0.04 17.00
N GLY A 94 11.76 -0.49 16.97
CA GLY A 94 11.49 -1.92 16.82
C GLY A 94 11.44 -2.38 15.37
N VAL A 95 11.89 -3.62 15.14
CA VAL A 95 11.69 -4.35 13.89
C VAL A 95 11.18 -5.74 14.20
N GLY A 96 9.98 -6.05 13.74
CA GLY A 96 9.40 -7.39 13.83
C GLY A 96 9.51 -8.12 12.50
N ILE A 97 9.98 -9.36 12.51
CA ILE A 97 10.10 -10.22 11.32
C ILE A 97 9.32 -11.51 11.58
N LEU A 98 8.28 -11.77 10.80
CA LEU A 98 7.46 -12.97 10.88
C LEU A 98 7.58 -13.79 9.60
N LEU A 99 8.01 -15.04 9.72
CA LEU A 99 8.00 -16.06 8.66
C LEU A 99 6.88 -17.05 8.94
N VAL A 100 5.98 -17.26 7.97
CA VAL A 100 4.94 -18.28 8.00
C VAL A 100 5.19 -19.26 6.86
N GLU A 101 5.72 -20.43 7.21
CA GLU A 101 6.23 -21.42 6.24
C GLU A 101 5.14 -21.93 5.30
N GLU A 102 3.99 -22.40 5.82
CA GLU A 102 2.93 -23.01 4.99
C GLU A 102 2.22 -21.98 4.09
N ARG A 103 2.26 -20.69 4.46
CA ARG A 103 1.72 -19.60 3.61
C ARG A 103 2.73 -19.08 2.60
N HIS A 104 3.98 -19.52 2.68
CA HIS A 104 5.07 -18.98 1.89
C HIS A 104 5.10 -17.44 1.97
N GLU A 105 4.98 -16.93 3.19
CA GLU A 105 4.88 -15.49 3.42
C GLU A 105 5.84 -15.02 4.51
N ILE A 106 6.54 -13.91 4.23
CA ILE A 106 7.34 -13.18 5.19
C ILE A 106 6.81 -11.75 5.36
N ARG A 107 6.78 -11.28 6.60
CA ARG A 107 6.37 -9.92 6.96
C ARG A 107 7.41 -9.24 7.81
N PHE A 108 7.69 -7.97 7.47
CA PHE A 108 8.40 -7.03 8.31
C PHE A 108 7.42 -6.01 8.85
N VAL A 109 7.55 -5.66 10.10
CA VAL A 109 6.81 -4.57 10.76
C VAL A 109 7.83 -3.68 11.41
N THR A 110 7.81 -2.37 11.09
CA THR A 110 8.79 -1.38 11.54
C THR A 110 8.14 -0.36 12.46
N GLY A 111 8.86 0.01 13.52
CA GLY A 111 8.49 1.11 14.39
C GLY A 111 8.91 2.45 13.79
N TYR A 112 8.25 3.53 14.21
CA TYR A 112 8.51 4.89 13.70
C TYR A 112 9.98 5.33 13.83
N GLY A 113 10.68 4.86 14.88
CA GLY A 113 12.08 5.24 15.12
C GLY A 113 13.08 4.70 14.10
N VAL A 114 12.73 3.63 13.37
CA VAL A 114 13.60 3.04 12.33
C VAL A 114 13.15 3.34 10.91
N GLU A 115 11.95 3.87 10.69
CA GLU A 115 11.42 4.14 9.34
C GLU A 115 12.32 5.06 8.50
N GLY A 116 13.04 5.99 9.16
CA GLY A 116 13.96 6.89 8.47
C GLY A 116 15.17 6.18 7.86
N VAL A 117 15.59 5.04 8.42
CA VAL A 117 16.75 4.24 7.97
C VAL A 117 16.29 2.99 7.24
N LEU A 118 15.21 2.36 7.71
CA LEU A 118 14.64 1.12 7.19
C LEU A 118 13.17 1.31 6.75
N PRO A 119 12.90 2.10 5.69
CA PRO A 119 11.55 2.28 5.17
C PRO A 119 11.01 1.00 4.50
N ASP A 120 9.69 0.91 4.35
CA ASP A 120 8.98 -0.26 3.80
C ASP A 120 9.52 -0.72 2.44
N ALA A 121 9.85 0.22 1.56
CA ALA A 121 10.44 -0.08 0.26
C ALA A 121 11.78 -0.83 0.39
N LEU A 122 12.59 -0.47 1.40
CA LEU A 122 13.87 -1.12 1.67
C LEU A 122 13.66 -2.50 2.29
N CYS A 123 12.72 -2.62 3.23
CA CYS A 123 12.29 -3.92 3.77
C CYS A 123 11.85 -4.87 2.65
N LYS A 124 11.06 -4.38 1.69
CA LYS A 124 10.63 -5.15 0.52
C LYS A 124 11.80 -5.61 -0.35
N ARG A 125 12.79 -4.75 -0.60
CA ARG A 125 13.98 -5.10 -1.37
C ARG A 125 14.82 -6.17 -0.66
N ILE A 126 15.05 -6.03 0.65
CA ILE A 126 15.76 -7.05 1.45
C ILE A 126 15.05 -8.41 1.28
N GLN A 127 13.73 -8.45 1.45
CA GLN A 127 12.97 -9.68 1.25
C GLN A 127 13.21 -10.27 -0.14
N MET A 128 13.03 -9.47 -1.19
CA MET A 128 13.10 -9.95 -2.58
C MET A 128 14.50 -10.38 -2.99
N GLN A 129 15.54 -9.66 -2.56
CA GLN A 129 16.90 -9.87 -3.05
C GLN A 129 17.71 -10.82 -2.16
N ARG A 130 17.47 -10.80 -0.83
CA ARG A 130 18.27 -11.55 0.12
C ARG A 130 17.58 -12.79 0.68
N MET A 131 16.24 -12.78 0.80
CA MET A 131 15.51 -13.84 1.48
C MET A 131 14.81 -14.78 0.50
N LEU A 132 14.01 -14.25 -0.41
CA LEU A 132 13.17 -15.04 -1.31
C LEU A 132 13.94 -16.01 -2.23
N PRO A 133 15.15 -15.70 -2.75
CA PRO A 133 15.90 -16.65 -3.54
C PRO A 133 16.20 -17.95 -2.79
N SER A 134 16.55 -17.87 -1.51
CA SER A 134 16.78 -19.03 -0.65
C SER A 134 15.46 -19.72 -0.27
N PHE A 135 14.42 -18.97 0.08
CA PHE A 135 13.10 -19.51 0.45
C PHE A 135 12.45 -20.32 -0.68
N ARG A 136 12.59 -19.89 -1.93
CA ARG A 136 12.11 -20.64 -3.10
C ARG A 136 12.78 -22.01 -3.25
N ASN A 137 13.96 -22.17 -2.70
CA ASN A 137 14.69 -23.43 -2.66
C ASN A 137 14.44 -24.24 -1.37
N GLY A 138 13.55 -23.75 -0.48
CA GLY A 138 13.28 -24.35 0.83
C GLY A 138 14.38 -24.10 1.87
N ASP A 139 15.37 -23.27 1.57
CA ASP A 139 16.45 -22.90 2.50
C ASP A 139 16.04 -21.67 3.32
N TYR A 140 15.23 -21.90 4.36
CA TYR A 140 14.78 -20.85 5.25
C TYR A 140 15.90 -20.31 6.13
N ASP A 141 16.85 -21.16 6.51
CA ASP A 141 18.00 -20.78 7.35
C ASP A 141 18.84 -19.71 6.68
N SER A 142 19.36 -19.98 5.48
CA SER A 142 20.19 -19.03 4.75
C SER A 142 19.45 -17.75 4.41
N GLY A 143 18.17 -17.85 4.03
CA GLY A 143 17.36 -16.69 3.69
C GLY A 143 17.10 -15.79 4.89
N MET A 144 16.75 -16.34 6.05
CA MET A 144 16.53 -15.57 7.27
C MET A 144 17.80 -14.91 7.78
N VAL A 145 18.91 -15.66 7.82
CA VAL A 145 20.22 -15.09 8.22
C VAL A 145 20.65 -13.97 7.29
N ALA A 146 20.50 -14.14 5.96
CA ALA A 146 20.85 -13.11 4.98
C ALA A 146 19.99 -11.84 5.14
N GLY A 147 18.68 -12.01 5.38
CA GLY A 147 17.77 -10.90 5.60
C GLY A 147 18.04 -10.14 6.88
N VAL A 148 18.20 -10.85 8.01
CA VAL A 148 18.49 -10.21 9.30
C VAL A 148 19.86 -9.53 9.28
N ARG A 149 20.87 -10.12 8.62
CA ARG A 149 22.19 -9.49 8.43
C ARG A 149 22.06 -8.18 7.63
N ALA A 150 21.29 -8.18 6.54
CA ALA A 150 21.05 -6.96 5.77
C ALA A 150 20.36 -5.86 6.61
N VAL A 151 19.38 -6.25 7.44
CA VAL A 151 18.74 -5.32 8.40
C VAL A 151 19.77 -4.78 9.39
N HIS A 152 20.60 -5.66 9.98
CA HIS A 152 21.67 -5.28 10.91
C HIS A 152 22.62 -4.26 10.28
N ASP A 153 23.17 -4.58 9.10
CA ASP A 153 24.17 -3.76 8.43
C ASP A 153 23.62 -2.37 8.06
N ILE A 154 22.36 -2.31 7.61
CA ILE A 154 21.70 -1.04 7.29
C ILE A 154 21.43 -0.20 8.55
N LEU A 155 20.96 -0.81 9.61
CA LEU A 155 20.68 -0.11 10.87
C LEU A 155 21.98 0.37 11.55
N GLU A 156 23.08 -0.40 11.42
CA GLU A 156 24.38 -0.05 11.97
C GLU A 156 25.06 1.09 11.21
N SER A 157 25.15 0.97 9.88
CA SER A 157 25.90 1.91 9.03
C SER A 157 25.07 3.11 8.57
N GLY A 158 23.75 2.97 8.51
CA GLY A 158 22.86 3.91 7.83
C GLY A 158 23.02 3.89 6.31
N GLU A 159 23.85 3.00 5.77
CA GLU A 159 24.11 2.87 4.34
C GLU A 159 23.41 1.65 3.76
N ILE A 160 22.79 1.82 2.60
CA ILE A 160 22.14 0.72 1.89
C ILE A 160 23.22 -0.06 1.13
N PRO A 161 23.37 -1.37 1.37
CA PRO A 161 24.32 -2.19 0.61
C PRO A 161 24.10 -2.06 -0.90
N PRO A 162 25.15 -1.98 -1.72
CA PRO A 162 25.05 -1.68 -3.15
C PRO A 162 24.18 -2.69 -3.92
N ASP A 163 24.13 -3.91 -3.47
CA ASP A 163 23.27 -4.96 -4.06
C ASP A 163 21.79 -4.82 -3.66
N VAL A 164 21.49 -4.23 -2.51
CA VAL A 164 20.12 -3.85 -2.10
C VAL A 164 19.76 -2.47 -2.67
N ALA A 165 20.76 -1.60 -2.89
CA ALA A 165 20.57 -0.29 -3.52
C ALA A 165 20.34 -0.40 -5.04
N ALA A 166 21.05 -1.35 -5.69
CA ALA A 166 20.84 -1.62 -7.10
C ALA A 166 19.40 -2.05 -7.32
N ASP A 167 18.66 -1.19 -7.96
CA ASP A 167 17.32 -1.45 -8.40
C ASP A 167 17.35 -2.70 -9.30
N GLY A 168 17.04 -3.84 -8.73
CA GLY A 168 16.63 -4.98 -9.52
C GLY A 168 15.31 -4.57 -10.14
N GLY A 169 15.43 -3.90 -11.27
CA GLY A 169 14.34 -3.26 -11.98
C GLY A 169 13.29 -4.25 -12.48
N ASP A 170 12.44 -4.66 -11.56
CA ASP A 170 11.03 -4.88 -11.77
C ASP A 170 10.27 -3.65 -11.24
N GLY A 171 10.89 -2.47 -11.36
CA GLY A 171 10.17 -1.26 -11.51
C GLY A 171 9.30 -1.51 -12.74
N GLU A 172 8.00 -1.67 -12.53
CA GLU A 172 7.04 -1.39 -13.57
C GLU A 172 7.46 -0.03 -14.14
N GLY A 173 8.26 -0.10 -15.21
CA GLY A 173 8.68 1.07 -15.95
C GLY A 173 7.39 1.81 -16.20
N PHE A 174 7.31 3.06 -15.81
CA PHE A 174 6.14 3.92 -15.97
C PHE A 174 5.45 3.42 -17.21
N PRO A 175 4.32 2.72 -17.10
CA PRO A 175 3.90 1.85 -18.18
C PRO A 175 3.74 2.73 -19.39
N ILE A 176 4.45 2.42 -20.47
CA ILE A 176 4.30 3.12 -21.76
C ILE A 176 2.81 3.35 -22.03
N GLY A 177 1.96 2.40 -21.58
CA GLY A 177 0.52 2.52 -21.56
C GLY A 177 -0.01 3.72 -20.76
N LEU A 178 0.60 4.11 -19.65
CA LEU A 178 0.18 5.28 -18.86
C LEU A 178 0.53 6.58 -19.59
N ILE A 179 1.72 6.64 -20.22
CA ILE A 179 2.14 7.79 -21.05
C ILE A 179 1.23 7.89 -22.27
N LEU A 180 0.93 6.77 -22.93
CA LEU A 180 0.00 6.73 -24.05
C LEU A 180 -1.42 7.12 -23.62
N PHE A 181 -1.88 6.64 -22.47
CA PHE A 181 -3.18 6.98 -21.91
C PHE A 181 -3.32 8.47 -21.61
N PHE A 182 -2.35 9.08 -20.90
CA PHE A 182 -2.35 10.53 -20.67
C PHE A 182 -2.10 11.33 -21.95
N GLY A 183 -1.32 10.79 -22.89
CA GLY A 183 -1.13 11.38 -24.22
C GLY A 183 -2.44 11.45 -25.00
N VAL A 184 -3.20 10.36 -25.05
CA VAL A 184 -4.52 10.31 -25.71
C VAL A 184 -5.51 11.25 -25.05
N ILE A 185 -5.55 11.26 -23.70
CA ILE A 185 -6.39 12.19 -22.94
C ILE A 185 -5.99 13.65 -23.24
N GLY A 186 -4.70 13.95 -23.26
CA GLY A 186 -4.20 15.28 -23.60
C GLY A 186 -4.63 15.73 -24.99
N VAL A 187 -4.47 14.86 -25.99
CA VAL A 187 -4.93 15.12 -27.37
C VAL A 187 -6.45 15.33 -27.40
N TYR A 188 -7.21 14.52 -26.66
CA TYR A 188 -8.67 14.68 -26.56
C TYR A 188 -9.06 16.04 -25.96
N PHE A 189 -8.43 16.45 -24.85
CA PHE A 189 -8.70 17.75 -24.22
C PHE A 189 -8.29 18.94 -25.10
N VAL A 190 -7.14 18.85 -25.78
CA VAL A 190 -6.70 19.85 -26.71
C VAL A 190 -7.67 19.95 -27.91
N GLY A 191 -8.08 18.81 -28.47
CA GLY A 191 -9.08 18.75 -29.52
C GLY A 191 -10.42 19.35 -29.12
N ALA A 192 -10.93 18.97 -27.94
CA ALA A 192 -12.17 19.52 -27.39
C ALA A 192 -12.06 21.02 -27.13
N TRP A 193 -10.92 21.51 -26.63
CA TRP A 193 -10.67 22.93 -26.43
C TRP A 193 -10.61 23.71 -27.76
N LEU A 194 -9.94 23.15 -28.78
CA LEU A 194 -9.89 23.74 -30.10
C LEU A 194 -11.28 23.84 -30.74
N ILE A 195 -12.08 22.76 -30.66
CA ILE A 195 -13.46 22.72 -31.14
C ILE A 195 -14.30 23.75 -30.39
N HIS A 196 -14.18 23.81 -29.06
CA HIS A 196 -14.91 24.77 -28.23
C HIS A 196 -14.52 26.22 -28.57
N ARG A 197 -13.23 26.46 -28.77
CA ARG A 197 -12.74 27.78 -29.19
C ARG A 197 -13.21 28.15 -30.63
N ALA A 198 -13.24 27.19 -31.55
CA ALA A 198 -13.73 27.38 -32.91
C ALA A 198 -15.23 27.65 -32.91
N SER A 199 -16.04 26.98 -32.10
CA SER A 199 -17.48 27.16 -32.01
C SER A 199 -17.92 28.52 -31.49
N ARG A 200 -17.04 29.22 -30.75
CA ARG A 200 -17.25 30.59 -30.24
C ARG A 200 -16.76 31.71 -31.16
N ARG A 201 -16.21 31.37 -32.32
CA ARG A 201 -15.79 32.38 -33.30
C ARG A 201 -17.02 32.97 -34.01
N CYS A 202 -17.05 34.30 -34.06
CA CYS A 202 -18.05 35.01 -34.83
C CYS A 202 -17.75 34.89 -36.34
N PRO A 203 -18.71 34.46 -37.18
CA PRO A 203 -18.46 34.37 -38.62
C PRO A 203 -18.27 35.73 -39.28
N GLU A 204 -18.83 36.82 -38.73
CA GLU A 204 -18.71 38.17 -39.29
C GLU A 204 -17.33 38.81 -39.00
N CYS A 205 -16.82 38.73 -37.77
CA CYS A 205 -15.57 39.39 -37.39
C CYS A 205 -14.40 38.44 -37.15
N GLY A 206 -14.60 37.11 -37.21
CA GLY A 206 -13.58 36.09 -37.02
C GLY A 206 -13.02 35.96 -35.56
N ARG A 207 -13.44 36.84 -34.66
CA ARG A 207 -12.95 36.87 -33.28
C ARG A 207 -13.79 35.96 -32.34
N VAL A 208 -13.17 35.45 -31.30
CA VAL A 208 -13.87 34.69 -30.24
C VAL A 208 -14.60 35.67 -29.34
N GLY A 209 -15.93 35.51 -29.19
CA GLY A 209 -16.76 36.46 -28.43
C GLY A 209 -18.26 36.22 -28.57
N LEU A 210 -18.68 35.07 -29.11
CA LEU A 210 -20.08 34.70 -29.20
C LEU A 210 -20.60 34.27 -27.79
N LYS A 211 -21.65 34.96 -27.33
CA LYS A 211 -22.35 34.66 -26.06
C LYS A 211 -23.83 34.36 -26.37
N ILE A 212 -24.39 33.43 -25.66
CA ILE A 212 -25.82 33.10 -25.78
C ILE A 212 -26.60 34.21 -25.06
N ASP A 213 -27.48 34.87 -25.79
CA ASP A 213 -28.37 35.90 -25.27
C ASP A 213 -29.71 35.30 -24.87
N SER A 214 -30.31 34.48 -25.75
CA SER A 214 -31.62 33.84 -25.48
C SER A 214 -31.74 32.49 -26.15
N THR A 215 -32.58 31.63 -25.57
CA THR A 215 -32.92 30.29 -26.09
C THR A 215 -34.46 30.17 -26.18
N ALA A 216 -34.98 29.96 -27.39
CA ALA A 216 -36.40 29.77 -27.61
C ALA A 216 -36.71 28.33 -28.06
N LEU A 217 -37.78 27.73 -27.55
CA LEU A 217 -38.29 26.44 -28.03
C LEU A 217 -39.08 26.70 -29.30
N VAL A 218 -38.63 26.18 -30.44
CA VAL A 218 -39.26 26.40 -31.75
C VAL A 218 -40.29 25.31 -32.07
N SER A 219 -39.97 24.05 -31.78
CA SER A 219 -40.90 22.95 -32.03
C SER A 219 -40.63 21.76 -31.13
N ARG A 220 -41.68 20.96 -30.89
CA ARG A 220 -41.62 19.68 -30.16
C ARG A 220 -42.42 18.65 -30.92
N SER A 221 -41.75 17.62 -31.48
CA SER A 221 -42.39 16.57 -32.25
C SER A 221 -41.72 15.23 -31.97
N MET A 222 -42.50 14.16 -31.71
CA MET A 222 -42.02 12.77 -31.50
C MET A 222 -40.84 12.61 -30.55
N GLY A 223 -40.84 13.30 -29.41
CA GLY A 223 -39.74 13.22 -28.45
C GLY A 223 -38.46 14.00 -28.79
N VAL A 224 -38.48 14.78 -29.88
CA VAL A 224 -37.43 15.71 -30.27
C VAL A 224 -37.90 17.13 -30.01
N SER A 225 -37.15 17.87 -29.19
CA SER A 225 -37.33 19.30 -28.95
C SER A 225 -36.30 20.08 -29.71
N THR A 226 -36.71 21.03 -30.55
CA THR A 226 -35.84 21.92 -31.32
C THR A 226 -35.84 23.28 -30.65
N TYR A 227 -34.62 23.71 -30.28
CA TYR A 227 -34.38 25.03 -29.68
C TYR A 227 -33.69 25.93 -30.70
N GLU A 228 -33.98 27.22 -30.66
CA GLU A 228 -33.25 28.25 -31.39
C GLU A 228 -32.47 29.09 -30.36
N ASP A 229 -31.15 28.96 -30.40
CA ASP A 229 -30.23 29.72 -29.55
C ASP A 229 -29.79 30.97 -30.30
N THR A 230 -30.04 32.14 -29.73
CA THR A 230 -29.59 33.43 -30.26
C THR A 230 -28.26 33.81 -29.60
N TYR A 231 -27.25 33.99 -30.43
CA TYR A 231 -25.91 34.39 -30.01
C TYR A 231 -25.66 35.85 -30.41
N VAL A 232 -25.09 36.61 -29.50
CA VAL A 232 -24.61 37.99 -29.76
C VAL A 232 -23.11 38.03 -29.61
N CYS A 233 -22.43 38.68 -30.59
CA CYS A 233 -21.00 38.86 -30.52
C CYS A 233 -20.66 40.11 -29.71
N GLU A 234 -19.94 39.96 -28.58
CA GLU A 234 -19.50 41.10 -27.77
C GLU A 234 -18.51 42.05 -28.46
N LYS A 235 -17.92 41.65 -29.59
CA LYS A 235 -16.92 42.45 -30.31
C LYS A 235 -17.45 43.25 -31.49
N CYS A 236 -18.46 42.75 -32.19
CA CYS A 236 -19.02 43.45 -33.37
C CYS A 236 -20.55 43.60 -33.31
N GLY A 237 -21.24 43.11 -32.26
CA GLY A 237 -22.69 43.21 -32.11
C GLY A 237 -23.50 42.30 -33.04
N ALA A 238 -22.87 41.48 -33.86
CA ALA A 238 -23.59 40.59 -34.79
C ALA A 238 -24.46 39.59 -34.03
N VAL A 239 -25.70 39.42 -34.48
CA VAL A 239 -26.68 38.47 -33.92
C VAL A 239 -26.79 37.24 -34.81
N ILE A 240 -26.51 36.07 -34.25
CA ILE A 240 -26.48 34.81 -34.99
C ILE A 240 -27.43 33.83 -34.33
N LYS A 241 -28.34 33.25 -35.14
CA LYS A 241 -29.29 32.23 -34.68
C LYS A 241 -28.82 30.84 -35.07
N ARG A 242 -28.78 29.91 -34.11
CA ARG A 242 -28.44 28.51 -34.36
C ARG A 242 -29.52 27.59 -33.80
N ARG A 243 -29.96 26.59 -34.58
CA ARG A 243 -30.95 25.60 -34.13
C ARG A 243 -30.24 24.39 -33.58
N ARG A 244 -30.71 23.93 -32.42
CA ARG A 244 -30.24 22.74 -31.73
C ARG A 244 -31.42 21.81 -31.46
N SER A 245 -31.30 20.54 -31.86
CA SER A 245 -32.28 19.51 -31.53
C SER A 245 -31.81 18.69 -30.35
N SER A 246 -32.68 18.47 -29.36
CA SER A 246 -32.46 17.58 -28.23
C SER A 246 -33.48 16.47 -28.23
N ARG A 247 -33.07 15.21 -28.24
CA ARG A 247 -33.94 14.04 -28.13
C ARG A 247 -34.14 13.73 -26.65
N SER A 248 -35.40 13.73 -26.18
CA SER A 248 -35.70 13.34 -24.82
C SER A 248 -35.67 11.81 -24.73
N SER A 249 -34.68 11.24 -24.07
CA SER A 249 -34.66 9.82 -23.70
C SER A 249 -35.65 9.62 -22.55
N GLY A 250 -36.76 8.94 -22.77
CA GLY A 250 -37.67 8.28 -21.87
C GLY A 250 -38.12 8.92 -20.53
N PRO A 251 -39.31 8.58 -20.02
CA PRO A 251 -39.80 9.10 -18.75
C PRO A 251 -39.10 8.41 -17.58
N GLY A 252 -38.16 9.11 -16.92
CA GLY A 252 -37.49 8.53 -15.75
C GLY A 252 -36.33 9.30 -15.14
N SER A 253 -36.11 10.56 -15.46
CA SER A 253 -35.12 11.34 -14.75
C SER A 253 -35.71 12.62 -14.19
N ARG A 254 -36.07 12.56 -12.92
CA ARG A 254 -36.38 13.73 -12.10
C ARG A 254 -35.15 14.58 -11.95
N GLY A 255 -35.35 15.87 -12.09
CA GLY A 255 -34.35 16.89 -12.07
C GLY A 255 -33.43 16.85 -10.84
N GLY A 256 -32.12 17.03 -11.11
CA GLY A 256 -31.10 17.34 -10.14
C GLY A 256 -30.33 18.54 -10.65
N ARG A 257 -30.55 19.66 -10.02
CA ARG A 257 -29.76 20.89 -10.16
C ARG A 257 -28.33 20.63 -9.75
N GLY A 258 -27.38 21.14 -10.51
CA GLY A 258 -26.08 21.64 -10.01
C GLY A 258 -25.23 20.60 -9.30
N GLY A 259 -24.26 20.03 -10.02
CA GLY A 259 -23.19 19.28 -9.43
C GLY A 259 -21.87 19.68 -10.05
N GLY A 260 -21.10 20.47 -9.34
CA GLY A 260 -19.68 20.66 -9.57
C GLY A 260 -18.91 19.36 -9.28
N PRO A 261 -17.67 19.22 -9.70
CA PRO A 261 -16.88 18.02 -9.51
C PRO A 261 -16.62 17.80 -8.03
N PHE A 262 -17.19 16.71 -7.48
CA PHE A 262 -16.86 16.24 -6.14
C PHE A 262 -15.43 15.67 -6.16
N ILE A 263 -14.49 16.45 -5.65
CA ILE A 263 -13.25 15.91 -5.11
C ILE A 263 -13.66 15.23 -3.81
N GLY A 264 -13.67 13.89 -3.82
CA GLY A 264 -13.95 13.07 -2.66
C GLY A 264 -12.94 13.36 -1.56
N GLY A 265 -13.42 13.94 -0.47
CA GLY A 265 -12.66 14.16 0.74
C GLY A 265 -12.28 12.82 1.35
N PHE A 266 -11.01 12.67 1.64
CA PHE A 266 -10.50 11.67 2.55
C PHE A 266 -11.09 11.95 3.94
N GLY A 267 -12.05 11.14 4.34
CA GLY A 267 -12.67 11.18 5.64
C GLY A 267 -11.75 10.61 6.71
N GLY A 268 -11.49 11.44 7.67
CA GLY A 268 -11.29 11.33 9.07
C GLY A 268 -10.83 9.98 9.65
N PHE A 269 -9.56 9.91 10.03
CA PHE A 269 -9.09 8.92 10.99
C PHE A 269 -9.67 9.24 12.37
N GLY A 270 -10.56 8.37 12.85
CA GLY A 270 -11.06 8.38 14.21
C GLY A 270 -9.93 8.16 15.20
N ARG A 271 -9.73 9.16 16.03
CA ARG A 271 -8.89 9.17 17.22
C ARG A 271 -9.53 8.24 18.26
N GLY A 272 -8.97 7.05 18.42
CA GLY A 272 -9.32 6.12 19.49
C GLY A 272 -8.05 5.78 20.26
N GLY A 273 -7.70 6.60 21.23
CA GLY A 273 -6.71 6.27 22.23
C GLY A 273 -7.31 5.32 23.25
N MET A 274 -6.55 4.29 23.64
CA MET A 274 -6.53 3.75 25.02
C MET A 274 -5.21 3.02 25.17
N GLY A 275 -4.28 3.65 25.89
CA GLY A 275 -3.08 3.01 26.34
C GLY A 275 -3.43 1.88 27.33
N GLY A 276 -3.16 0.66 26.94
CA GLY A 276 -3.03 -0.47 27.85
C GLY A 276 -1.55 -0.66 28.13
N GLY A 277 -1.06 -0.22 29.29
CA GLY A 277 0.27 -0.48 29.72
C GLY A 277 0.46 -1.98 29.91
N SER A 278 1.21 -2.62 29.02
CA SER A 278 1.66 -4.01 29.19
C SER A 278 2.78 -4.03 30.22
N ILE A 279 2.47 -4.57 31.40
CA ILE A 279 3.46 -4.92 32.43
C ILE A 279 3.95 -6.33 32.09
N GLY A 280 4.94 -6.41 31.20
CA GLY A 280 5.53 -7.71 30.84
C GLY A 280 6.90 -7.47 30.19
N GLY A 281 7.95 -7.49 31.00
CA GLY A 281 9.29 -7.15 30.59
C GLY A 281 9.94 -8.22 29.71
N GLY A 282 10.20 -7.86 28.49
CA GLY A 282 11.01 -8.57 27.51
C GLY A 282 11.60 -7.54 26.57
N PHE A 283 10.77 -6.91 25.79
CA PHE A 283 11.09 -5.76 24.93
C PHE A 283 10.65 -4.45 25.61
N GLY A 284 11.17 -3.34 25.16
CA GLY A 284 11.11 -2.06 25.89
C GLY A 284 9.80 -1.27 25.83
N GLY A 285 8.70 -1.81 25.23
CA GLY A 285 7.39 -1.16 25.20
C GLY A 285 7.22 -0.13 24.07
N GLY A 286 7.72 -0.41 22.87
CA GLY A 286 7.57 0.44 21.68
C GLY A 286 6.21 0.31 20.99
N SER A 287 5.90 1.23 20.10
CA SER A 287 4.75 1.19 19.19
C SER A 287 5.18 1.11 17.74
N PHE A 288 4.40 0.35 16.95
CA PHE A 288 4.61 0.24 15.51
C PHE A 288 3.76 1.25 14.75
N GLY A 289 4.33 1.84 13.69
CA GLY A 289 3.67 2.86 12.87
C GLY A 289 2.64 2.36 11.88
N GLY A 290 2.39 1.06 11.86
CA GLY A 290 1.56 0.45 10.82
C GLY A 290 2.27 0.36 9.47
N GLY A 291 3.55 0.72 9.41
CA GLY A 291 4.46 0.45 8.29
C GLY A 291 4.89 -1.00 8.29
N GLY A 292 5.27 -1.49 7.12
CA GLY A 292 5.79 -2.83 6.98
C GLY A 292 5.76 -3.33 5.54
N ALA A 293 6.58 -4.33 5.27
CA ALA A 293 6.64 -4.96 3.96
C ALA A 293 6.35 -6.45 4.07
N GLY A 294 5.70 -6.99 3.05
CA GLY A 294 5.47 -8.42 2.96
C GLY A 294 5.75 -8.98 1.59
N SER A 295 6.21 -10.21 1.54
CA SER A 295 6.47 -10.94 0.31
C SER A 295 5.96 -12.37 0.41
N ARG A 296 5.50 -12.89 -0.72
CA ARG A 296 5.16 -14.31 -0.93
C ARG A 296 6.04 -14.88 -2.02
N TRP A 297 6.26 -16.21 -1.96
CA TRP A 297 7.09 -16.92 -2.96
C TRP A 297 6.49 -18.24 -3.41
#